data_a59ec78dfa8626767cf91ca933c305c0
#
_entry.id   a59ec78dfa8626767cf91ca933c305c0
#
_cell.length_a   1.000
_cell.length_b   1.000
_cell.length_c   1.000
_cell.angle_alpha   90.00
_cell.angle_beta   90.00
_cell.angle_gamma   90.00
#
_symmetry.space_group_name_H-M   'P 1'
#
loop_
_entity.id
_entity.type
_entity.pdbx_description
1 polymer ?
#
loop_
_entity_poly.entity_id
_entity_poly.type
_entity_poly.pdbx_seq_one_letter_code
_entity_poly.pdbx_strand_id
1 'polypeptide(L)'
;MAETVRRHPIQLLEGVRGSLELLSQRHQTILFTKGSPAEQNRKIEVSGLAGCFKAIEIVREKSVDAFQEVIVRHQLSKPHTCMIGNSPRSDINPAIAAGIRAFYIPHAWTWERELEDLCGSDQVTVLDRFSDLLEHL
;
A
#
# COMPACT_ATOMS: atom_id res chain seq x y z
N MET A 1 -0.76 -0.84 -0.89
CA MET A 1 -0.97 -2.13 -1.53
C MET A 1 -1.53 -2.04 -2.92
N ALA A 2 -2.01 -0.91 -3.28
CA ALA A 2 -2.62 -0.73 -4.59
C ALA A 2 -1.71 -1.12 -5.74
N GLU A 3 -0.43 -0.91 -5.56
CA GLU A 3 0.54 -1.14 -6.62
C GLU A 3 0.63 -2.60 -7.02
N THR A 4 0.18 -3.52 -6.16
CA THR A 4 0.26 -4.94 -6.48
C THR A 4 -0.88 -5.41 -7.38
N VAL A 5 -1.95 -4.61 -7.49
CA VAL A 5 -3.13 -5.01 -8.28
C VAL A 5 -3.34 -4.13 -9.51
N ARG A 6 -2.37 -3.37 -9.86
CA ARG A 6 -2.49 -2.51 -11.01
C ARG A 6 -1.80 -3.12 -12.21
N ARG A 7 -1.89 -2.48 -13.29
CA ARG A 7 -1.26 -2.81 -14.54
C ARG A 7 -1.98 -3.84 -15.30
N HIS A 8 -1.51 -4.05 -16.44
CA HIS A 8 -2.12 -4.90 -17.39
C HIS A 8 -1.11 -5.91 -17.86
N PRO A 9 -1.49 -7.11 -18.05
CA PRO A 9 -2.74 -7.66 -17.52
C PRO A 9 -2.72 -7.60 -16.00
N ILE A 10 -3.85 -7.70 -15.37
CA ILE A 10 -3.88 -7.69 -13.91
C ILE A 10 -3.33 -9.02 -13.45
N GLN A 11 -2.15 -8.96 -12.84
CA GLN A 11 -1.49 -10.13 -12.31
C GLN A 11 -1.15 -9.88 -10.84
N LEU A 12 -1.45 -10.85 -10.02
CA LEU A 12 -1.07 -10.79 -8.62
C LEU A 12 0.30 -11.40 -8.47
N LEU A 13 1.14 -10.75 -7.68
CA LEU A 13 2.43 -11.31 -7.36
C LEU A 13 2.24 -12.56 -6.53
N GLU A 14 3.19 -13.48 -6.66
CA GLU A 14 3.15 -14.73 -5.92
C GLU A 14 3.05 -14.46 -4.42
N GLY A 15 2.14 -15.15 -3.75
CA GLY A 15 1.96 -15.05 -2.31
C GLY A 15 1.14 -13.86 -1.85
N VAL A 16 0.78 -12.94 -2.74
CA VAL A 16 0.05 -11.74 -2.32
C VAL A 16 -1.33 -12.07 -1.79
N ARG A 17 -2.11 -12.86 -2.53
CA ARG A 17 -3.47 -13.18 -2.11
C ARG A 17 -3.50 -13.89 -0.77
N GLY A 18 -2.70 -14.95 -0.61
CA GLY A 18 -2.66 -15.70 0.64
C GLY A 18 -2.18 -14.87 1.81
N SER A 19 -1.13 -14.08 1.59
CA SER A 19 -0.61 -13.21 2.63
C SER A 19 -1.60 -12.13 3.03
N LEU A 20 -2.29 -11.54 2.06
CA LEU A 20 -3.28 -10.51 2.32
C LEU A 20 -4.46 -11.06 3.10
N GLU A 21 -4.93 -12.26 2.76
CA GLU A 21 -6.00 -12.91 3.50
C GLU A 21 -5.62 -13.11 4.96
N LEU A 22 -4.40 -13.58 5.23
CA LEU A 22 -3.92 -13.76 6.59
C LEU A 22 -3.79 -12.44 7.34
N LEU A 23 -3.26 -11.42 6.68
CA LEU A 23 -3.14 -10.10 7.30
C LEU A 23 -4.49 -9.50 7.62
N SER A 24 -5.49 -9.70 6.75
CA SER A 24 -6.83 -9.15 6.99
C SER A 24 -7.52 -9.79 8.18
N GLN A 25 -7.12 -10.99 8.56
CA GLN A 25 -7.65 -11.65 9.76
C GLN A 25 -7.05 -11.10 11.04
N ARG A 26 -5.85 -10.54 10.97
CA ARG A 26 -5.10 -10.05 12.13
C ARG A 26 -5.11 -8.54 12.27
N HIS A 27 -5.33 -7.84 11.17
CA HIS A 27 -5.22 -6.40 11.10
C HIS A 27 -6.37 -5.80 10.31
N GLN A 28 -6.65 -4.53 10.58
CA GLN A 28 -7.53 -3.74 9.74
C GLN A 28 -6.75 -3.35 8.49
N THR A 29 -7.19 -3.83 7.34
CA THR A 29 -6.51 -3.56 6.08
C THR A 29 -7.29 -2.54 5.25
N ILE A 30 -6.59 -1.57 4.72
CA ILE A 30 -7.17 -0.51 3.89
C ILE A 30 -6.38 -0.49 2.58
N LEU A 31 -7.10 -0.54 1.47
CA LEU A 31 -6.46 -0.37 0.17
C LEU A 31 -6.40 1.12 -0.13
N PHE A 32 -5.19 1.65 -0.26
CA PHE A 32 -4.95 3.05 -0.51
C PHE A 32 -4.28 3.19 -1.88
N THR A 33 -5.01 3.70 -2.86
CA THR A 33 -4.55 3.74 -4.23
C THR A 33 -4.81 5.11 -4.87
N LYS A 34 -4.00 5.44 -5.86
CA LYS A 34 -4.20 6.67 -6.62
C LYS A 34 -4.69 6.35 -8.03
N GLY A 35 -5.53 7.22 -8.56
CA GLY A 35 -6.02 7.08 -9.92
C GLY A 35 -7.46 7.50 -10.05
N SER A 36 -8.05 7.15 -11.17
CA SER A 36 -9.46 7.39 -11.44
C SER A 36 -10.30 6.41 -10.62
N PRO A 37 -11.31 6.87 -9.89
CA PRO A 37 -12.15 5.96 -9.10
C PRO A 37 -12.77 4.84 -9.93
N ALA A 38 -13.29 5.15 -11.10
CA ALA A 38 -13.92 4.14 -11.95
C ALA A 38 -12.93 3.06 -12.39
N GLU A 39 -11.75 3.49 -12.81
CA GLU A 39 -10.72 2.57 -13.27
C GLU A 39 -10.17 1.72 -12.12
N GLN A 40 -9.89 2.33 -10.98
CA GLN A 40 -9.36 1.60 -9.84
C GLN A 40 -10.38 0.62 -9.28
N ASN A 41 -11.65 1.03 -9.17
CA ASN A 41 -12.70 0.13 -8.70
C ASN A 41 -12.86 -1.08 -9.61
N ARG A 42 -12.75 -0.88 -10.93
CA ARG A 42 -12.81 -1.99 -11.88
C ARG A 42 -11.65 -2.97 -11.67
N LYS A 43 -10.44 -2.45 -11.48
CA LYS A 43 -9.27 -3.28 -11.25
C LYS A 43 -9.39 -4.08 -9.96
N ILE A 44 -9.89 -3.45 -8.91
CA ILE A 44 -10.08 -4.11 -7.62
C ILE A 44 -11.11 -5.23 -7.75
N GLU A 45 -12.20 -4.97 -8.44
CA GLU A 45 -13.23 -5.97 -8.66
C GLU A 45 -12.71 -7.16 -9.45
N VAL A 46 -11.99 -6.89 -10.53
CA VAL A 46 -11.40 -7.95 -11.37
C VAL A 46 -10.37 -8.76 -10.58
N SER A 47 -9.63 -8.13 -9.69
CA SER A 47 -8.62 -8.84 -8.90
C SER A 47 -9.22 -9.82 -7.89
N GLY A 48 -10.48 -9.61 -7.51
CA GLY A 48 -11.12 -10.44 -6.49
C GLY A 48 -10.63 -10.19 -5.08
N LEU A 49 -9.89 -9.11 -4.84
CA LEU A 49 -9.31 -8.81 -3.53
C LEU A 49 -10.13 -7.85 -2.68
N ALA A 50 -11.23 -7.32 -3.21
CA ALA A 50 -12.01 -6.30 -2.50
C ALA A 50 -12.41 -6.75 -1.09
N GLY A 51 -12.76 -8.02 -0.93
CA GLY A 51 -13.17 -8.58 0.36
C GLY A 51 -12.07 -8.65 1.40
N CYS A 52 -10.80 -8.49 0.99
CA CYS A 52 -9.67 -8.50 1.91
C CYS A 52 -9.46 -7.15 2.60
N PHE A 53 -10.19 -6.12 2.19
CA PHE A 53 -9.99 -4.78 2.73
C PHE A 53 -11.24 -4.30 3.49
N LYS A 54 -11.01 -3.72 4.65
CA LYS A 54 -12.09 -3.10 5.41
C LYS A 54 -12.57 -1.83 4.72
N ALA A 55 -11.67 -1.13 4.05
CA ALA A 55 -12.01 0.10 3.35
C ALA A 55 -11.12 0.27 2.12
N ILE A 56 -11.61 1.04 1.17
CA ILE A 56 -10.89 1.35 -0.06
C ILE A 56 -10.86 2.86 -0.19
N GLU A 57 -9.65 3.42 -0.28
CA GLU A 57 -9.44 4.85 -0.42
C GLU A 57 -8.75 5.11 -1.76
N ILE A 58 -9.44 5.79 -2.65
CA ILE A 58 -8.90 6.14 -3.97
C ILE A 58 -8.66 7.64 -3.99
N VAL A 59 -7.42 8.05 -4.21
CA VAL A 59 -7.04 9.45 -4.20
C VAL A 59 -6.37 9.82 -5.50
N ARG A 60 -6.32 11.12 -5.77
CA ARG A 60 -5.66 11.65 -6.95
C ARG A 60 -4.15 11.53 -6.82
N GLU A 61 -3.64 11.85 -5.66
CA GLU A 61 -2.22 11.78 -5.33
C GLU A 61 -2.06 11.27 -3.91
N LYS A 62 -1.05 10.45 -3.69
CA LYS A 62 -0.71 9.98 -2.36
C LYS A 62 0.24 10.98 -1.71
N SER A 63 -0.27 12.18 -1.44
CA SER A 63 0.48 13.22 -0.76
C SER A 63 0.47 12.99 0.76
N VAL A 64 1.30 13.74 1.48
CA VAL A 64 1.28 13.69 2.94
C VAL A 64 -0.11 14.02 3.47
N ASP A 65 -0.76 15.02 2.88
CA ASP A 65 -2.11 15.41 3.27
C ASP A 65 -3.11 14.27 3.06
N ALA A 66 -3.00 13.54 1.95
CA ALA A 66 -3.87 12.40 1.68
C ALA A 66 -3.68 11.32 2.74
N PHE A 67 -2.45 11.03 3.14
CA PHE A 67 -2.19 10.09 4.23
C PHE A 67 -2.80 10.57 5.53
N GLN A 68 -2.66 11.85 5.86
CA GLN A 68 -3.23 12.40 7.09
C GLN A 68 -4.75 12.30 7.09
N GLU A 69 -5.39 12.57 5.96
CA GLU A 69 -6.85 12.45 5.85
C GLU A 69 -7.33 11.02 6.10
N VAL A 70 -6.64 10.03 5.55
CA VAL A 70 -6.99 8.63 5.76
C VAL A 70 -6.80 8.25 7.22
N ILE A 71 -5.70 8.68 7.83
CA ILE A 71 -5.43 8.41 9.23
C ILE A 71 -6.55 8.96 10.12
N VAL A 72 -6.96 10.19 9.87
CA VAL A 72 -8.03 10.83 10.65
C VAL A 72 -9.37 10.18 10.38
N ARG A 73 -9.70 9.94 9.11
CA ARG A 73 -11.00 9.38 8.73
C ARG A 73 -11.26 8.02 9.35
N HIS A 74 -10.22 7.19 9.42
CA HIS A 74 -10.35 5.85 9.96
C HIS A 74 -9.89 5.75 11.40
N GLN A 75 -9.56 6.88 12.03
CA GLN A 75 -9.13 6.94 13.45
C GLN A 75 -7.97 5.99 13.72
N LEU A 76 -6.98 6.02 12.83
CA LEU A 76 -5.83 5.14 12.94
C LEU A 76 -4.82 5.64 13.98
N SER A 77 -4.23 4.70 14.70
CA SER A 77 -3.15 4.99 15.63
C SER A 77 -1.83 4.97 14.86
N LYS A 78 -1.15 6.11 14.79
CA LYS A 78 0.10 6.20 14.03
C LYS A 78 1.14 5.16 14.45
N PRO A 79 1.39 4.92 15.75
CA PRO A 79 2.36 3.90 16.15
C PRO A 79 2.00 2.48 15.73
N HIS A 80 0.72 2.23 15.43
CA HIS A 80 0.23 0.90 15.08
C HIS A 80 -0.23 0.81 13.62
N THR A 81 0.15 1.78 12.81
CA THR A 81 -0.24 1.86 11.42
C THR A 81 1.00 1.84 10.53
N CYS A 82 0.94 1.13 9.43
CA CYS A 82 2.03 1.13 8.47
C CYS A 82 1.48 1.16 7.05
N MET A 83 2.30 1.67 6.15
CA MET A 83 2.04 1.66 4.71
C MET A 83 2.89 0.58 4.07
N ILE A 84 2.31 -0.13 3.12
CA ILE A 84 3.02 -1.16 2.36
C ILE A 84 2.91 -0.79 0.88
N GLY A 85 4.04 -0.66 0.22
CA GLY A 85 4.00 -0.30 -1.19
C GLY A 85 5.33 -0.47 -1.89
N ASN A 86 5.30 -0.22 -3.20
CA ASN A 86 6.47 -0.38 -4.06
C ASN A 86 6.95 0.92 -4.66
N SER A 87 6.43 2.06 -4.21
CA SER A 87 6.81 3.36 -4.74
C SER A 87 7.42 4.23 -3.65
N PRO A 88 8.71 4.53 -3.71
CA PRO A 88 9.31 5.47 -2.75
C PRO A 88 8.59 6.81 -2.75
N ARG A 89 8.26 7.32 -3.92
CA ARG A 89 7.63 8.64 -4.06
C ARG A 89 6.20 8.69 -3.54
N SER A 90 5.39 7.70 -3.91
CA SER A 90 3.95 7.74 -3.62
C SER A 90 3.57 7.02 -2.33
N ASP A 91 4.30 5.97 -1.96
CA ASP A 91 3.91 5.13 -0.84
C ASP A 91 4.77 5.35 0.39
N ILE A 92 6.08 5.42 0.22
CA ILE A 92 6.99 5.31 1.35
C ILE A 92 7.29 6.67 1.97
N ASN A 93 7.87 7.59 1.18
CA ASN A 93 8.29 8.87 1.73
C ASN A 93 7.13 9.71 2.29
N PRO A 94 5.96 9.78 1.61
CA PRO A 94 4.83 10.49 2.20
C PRO A 94 4.29 9.84 3.47
N ALA A 95 4.32 8.50 3.56
CA ALA A 95 3.86 7.81 4.75
C ALA A 95 4.74 8.14 5.95
N ILE A 96 6.06 8.12 5.75
CA ILE A 96 7.00 8.49 6.81
C ILE A 96 6.78 9.96 7.23
N ALA A 97 6.59 10.84 6.26
CA ALA A 97 6.33 12.25 6.55
C ALA A 97 5.01 12.44 7.31
N ALA A 98 4.04 11.55 7.09
CA ALA A 98 2.77 11.59 7.79
C ALA A 98 2.86 10.98 9.20
N GLY A 99 3.97 10.36 9.54
CA GLY A 99 4.21 9.84 10.88
C GLY A 99 3.92 8.37 11.09
N ILE A 100 3.81 7.59 10.02
CA ILE A 100 3.59 6.14 10.12
C ILE A 100 4.78 5.40 9.54
N ARG A 101 4.92 4.13 9.90
CA ARG A 101 5.95 3.26 9.37
C ARG A 101 5.64 2.85 7.94
N ALA A 102 6.65 2.36 7.23
CA ALA A 102 6.46 1.89 5.88
C ALA A 102 7.28 0.64 5.61
N PHE A 103 6.69 -0.28 4.85
CA PHE A 103 7.37 -1.44 4.30
C PHE A 103 7.48 -1.24 2.80
N TYR A 104 8.72 -1.19 2.32
CA TYR A 104 9.01 -0.98 0.91
C TYR A 104 9.32 -2.33 0.26
N ILE A 105 8.52 -2.69 -0.74
CA ILE A 105 8.72 -3.94 -1.48
C ILE A 105 9.02 -3.53 -2.92
N PRO A 106 10.30 -3.46 -3.30
CA PRO A 106 10.68 -3.06 -4.66
C PRO A 106 10.05 -3.97 -5.70
N HIS A 107 9.65 -3.38 -6.80
CA HIS A 107 9.03 -4.11 -7.89
C HIS A 107 9.67 -3.70 -9.21
N ALA A 108 9.99 -4.67 -10.06
CA ALA A 108 10.65 -4.41 -11.33
C ALA A 108 9.85 -3.47 -12.24
N TRP A 109 8.54 -3.44 -12.06
CA TRP A 109 7.64 -2.61 -12.87
C TRP A 109 7.26 -1.29 -12.22
N THR A 110 7.94 -0.91 -11.16
CA THR A 110 7.72 0.39 -10.56
C THR A 110 8.11 1.46 -11.58
N TRP A 111 7.19 2.38 -11.82
CA TRP A 111 7.38 3.42 -12.80
C TRP A 111 8.57 4.30 -12.41
N GLU A 112 9.38 4.65 -13.40
CA GLU A 112 10.56 5.48 -13.17
C GLU A 112 10.24 6.78 -12.42
N ARG A 113 9.08 7.38 -12.70
CA ARG A 113 8.63 8.59 -12.02
C ARG A 113 8.36 8.40 -10.54
N GLU A 114 8.15 7.16 -10.12
CA GLU A 114 7.88 6.84 -8.73
C GLU A 114 9.15 6.54 -7.96
N LEU A 115 10.26 6.42 -8.65
CA LEU A 115 11.54 6.17 -8.01
C LEU A 115 12.12 7.48 -7.50
N GLU A 116 12.48 7.50 -6.25
CA GLU A 116 13.24 8.58 -5.64
C GLU A 116 13.98 8.00 -4.45
N ASP A 117 14.91 8.75 -3.92
CA ASP A 117 15.66 8.27 -2.77
C ASP A 117 14.73 8.13 -1.58
N LEU A 118 14.89 7.03 -0.86
CA LEU A 118 14.17 6.86 0.40
C LEU A 118 14.66 7.89 1.41
N CYS A 119 13.78 8.30 2.29
CA CYS A 119 14.07 9.36 3.26
C CYS A 119 15.08 8.97 4.34
N GLY A 120 15.62 7.77 4.29
CA GLY A 120 16.65 7.34 5.23
C GLY A 120 16.18 7.11 6.65
N SER A 121 14.89 6.98 6.85
CA SER A 121 14.30 6.75 8.17
C SER A 121 14.45 5.29 8.60
N ASP A 122 14.67 5.06 9.88
CA ASP A 122 14.63 3.72 10.46
C ASP A 122 13.19 3.21 10.56
N GLN A 123 12.21 4.02 10.21
CA GLN A 123 10.82 3.62 10.11
C GLN A 123 10.51 2.90 8.79
N VAL A 124 11.48 2.81 7.87
CA VAL A 124 11.32 2.10 6.60
C VAL A 124 11.99 0.74 6.70
N THR A 125 11.23 -0.31 6.37
CA THR A 125 11.75 -1.66 6.26
C THR A 125 11.63 -2.11 4.80
N VAL A 126 12.73 -2.59 4.23
CA VAL A 126 12.74 -3.08 2.84
C VAL A 126 12.57 -4.60 2.86
N LEU A 127 11.60 -5.09 2.10
CA LEU A 127 11.33 -6.52 2.00
C LEU A 127 11.44 -6.96 0.55
N ASP A 128 11.84 -8.21 0.34
CA ASP A 128 11.95 -8.77 -0.99
C ASP A 128 10.60 -9.17 -1.56
N ARG A 129 9.72 -9.69 -0.70
CA ARG A 129 8.43 -10.21 -1.12
C ARG A 129 7.32 -9.77 -0.18
N PHE A 130 6.12 -9.67 -0.73
CA PHE A 130 4.97 -9.31 0.07
C PHE A 130 4.72 -10.30 1.22
N SER A 131 4.95 -11.59 0.98
CA SER A 131 4.76 -12.61 2.00
C SER A 131 5.68 -12.45 3.21
N ASP A 132 6.79 -11.72 3.06
CA ASP A 132 7.70 -11.45 4.17
C ASP A 132 7.05 -10.60 5.26
N LEU A 133 5.96 -9.88 4.92
CA LEU A 133 5.20 -9.11 5.90
C LEU A 133 4.67 -9.97 7.05
N LEU A 134 4.38 -11.23 6.78
CA LEU A 134 3.82 -12.12 7.80
C LEU A 134 4.77 -12.33 8.98
N GLU A 135 6.05 -12.12 8.78
CA GLU A 135 7.06 -12.20 9.83
C GLU A 135 7.19 -10.92 10.64
N HIS A 136 6.65 -9.81 10.13
CA HIS A 136 6.74 -8.50 10.76
C HIS A 136 5.41 -8.04 11.36
N LEU A 137 4.34 -8.57 10.89
CA LEU A 137 2.98 -8.21 11.28
C LEU A 137 2.19 -9.45 11.75
#